data_3c177df211b5ac9987ccd727fe770d6f
#
_entry.id   3c177df211b5ac9987ccd727fe770d6f
#
_cell.length_a   1.000
_cell.length_b   1.000
_cell.length_c   1.000
_cell.angle_alpha   90.00
_cell.angle_beta   90.00
_cell.angle_gamma   90.00
#
_symmetry.space_group_name_H-M   'P 1'
#
loop_
_entity.id
_entity.type
_entity.pdbx_description
1 polymer ?
#
loop_
_entity_poly.entity_id
_entity_poly.type
_entity_poly.pdbx_seq_one_letter_code
_entity_poly.pdbx_strand_id
1 'polypeptide(L)'
;MADLSERVVDLKNNKALIAGFGFMIVGIMVKAAVFPMHIWLPRAYAYAPSAVSVLLAATATKASLYILARILFSVFDIADNLIINTLSYIILPLSIIAMFAGTIMAVYEKDIKRLLAHSSVAQIGYITLAFAIGTKASVAAGFIHMFNHALIKGALFMAITSISFYIQKRVTLSNLSGLGRAMPITFFCFVICSLSLAGLPLTAGFISKLYLIKASISADGLWIAILILFSSALSVIYLWKMIEALWLQQPRKEIIIKENPTIYISLLIITFLNIYFGLDASFVVDSSTEAAEKLVGVSK
;
A
#
# COMPACT_ATOMS: atom_id res chain seq x y z
N MET A 1 17.99 20.07 -4.18
CA MET A 1 17.82 19.32 -2.93
C MET A 1 19.07 19.40 -2.05
N ALA A 2 20.29 19.16 -2.58
CA ALA A 2 21.54 19.33 -1.80
C ALA A 2 21.69 20.74 -1.21
N ASP A 3 21.46 21.79 -2.01
CA ASP A 3 21.46 23.19 -1.55
C ASP A 3 20.45 23.49 -0.43
N LEU A 4 19.33 22.76 -0.40
CA LEU A 4 18.29 22.92 0.62
C LEU A 4 18.67 22.24 1.94
N SER A 5 19.38 21.11 1.90
CA SER A 5 19.86 20.42 3.10
C SER A 5 20.95 21.23 3.82
N GLU A 6 21.87 21.86 3.08
CA GLU A 6 22.90 22.74 3.65
C GLU A 6 22.28 23.95 4.38
N ARG A 7 21.30 24.61 3.76
CA ARG A 7 20.62 25.77 4.37
C ARG A 7 19.77 25.39 5.59
N VAL A 8 19.22 24.17 5.62
CA VAL A 8 18.43 23.68 6.77
C VAL A 8 19.29 23.45 7.99
N VAL A 9 20.55 23.02 7.81
CA VAL A 9 21.49 22.81 8.91
C VAL A 9 21.76 24.08 9.69
N ASP A 10 21.92 25.22 8.99
CA ASP A 10 22.19 26.53 9.60
C ASP A 10 20.97 27.09 10.36
N LEU A 11 19.77 26.59 10.09
CA LEU A 11 18.50 27.09 10.62
C LEU A 11 17.82 26.17 11.63
N LYS A 12 18.51 25.12 12.11
CA LYS A 12 17.92 24.04 12.94
C LYS A 12 17.07 24.52 14.14
N ASN A 13 17.41 25.64 14.75
CA ASN A 13 16.69 26.21 15.89
C ASN A 13 15.66 27.29 15.51
N ASN A 14 15.43 27.51 14.22
CA ASN A 14 14.47 28.52 13.77
C ASN A 14 13.05 28.00 13.88
N LYS A 15 12.23 28.66 14.70
CA LYS A 15 10.80 28.29 14.88
C LYS A 15 10.00 28.29 13.58
N ALA A 16 10.33 29.16 12.64
CA ALA A 16 9.70 29.24 11.34
C ALA A 16 10.02 27.99 10.49
N LEU A 17 11.25 27.49 10.55
CA LEU A 17 11.65 26.23 9.88
C LEU A 17 10.91 25.04 10.46
N ILE A 18 10.82 24.93 11.77
CA ILE A 18 10.09 23.83 12.43
C ILE A 18 8.60 23.88 12.06
N ALA A 19 7.98 25.05 12.07
CA ALA A 19 6.59 25.20 11.65
C ALA A 19 6.41 24.84 10.16
N GLY A 20 7.30 25.31 9.28
CA GLY A 20 7.30 24.96 7.86
C GLY A 20 7.44 23.45 7.60
N PHE A 21 8.34 22.79 8.32
CA PHE A 21 8.48 21.34 8.30
C PHE A 21 7.16 20.65 8.70
N GLY A 22 6.54 21.07 9.80
CA GLY A 22 5.29 20.50 10.26
C GLY A 22 4.17 20.63 9.22
N PHE A 23 3.96 21.82 8.64
CA PHE A 23 2.97 22.03 7.58
C PHE A 23 3.25 21.19 6.34
N MET A 24 4.51 21.07 5.94
CA MET A 24 4.92 20.29 4.77
C MET A 24 4.66 18.79 4.99
N ILE A 25 5.05 18.24 6.15
CA ILE A 25 4.79 16.83 6.50
C ILE A 25 3.29 16.55 6.54
N VAL A 26 2.51 17.39 7.22
CA VAL A 26 1.04 17.25 7.28
C VAL A 26 0.43 17.30 5.87
N GLY A 27 0.81 18.25 5.02
CA GLY A 27 0.31 18.36 3.65
C GLY A 27 0.60 17.12 2.80
N ILE A 28 1.80 16.54 2.94
CA ILE A 28 2.18 15.31 2.23
C ILE A 28 1.43 14.10 2.81
N MET A 29 1.28 14.01 4.13
CA MET A 29 0.52 12.94 4.78
C MET A 29 -0.95 12.95 4.36
N VAL A 30 -1.58 14.13 4.19
CA VAL A 30 -2.91 14.26 3.59
C VAL A 30 -2.92 13.67 2.19
N LYS A 31 -2.00 14.08 1.33
CA LYS A 31 -1.94 13.61 -0.06
C LYS A 31 -1.62 12.11 -0.18
N ALA A 32 -0.77 11.58 0.70
CA ALA A 32 -0.43 10.16 0.79
C ALA A 32 -1.53 9.31 1.45
N ALA A 33 -2.58 9.95 1.98
CA ALA A 33 -3.64 9.31 2.77
C ALA A 33 -3.10 8.53 3.98
N VAL A 34 -2.12 9.09 4.68
CA VAL A 34 -1.61 8.54 5.94
C VAL A 34 -2.67 8.77 7.03
N PHE A 35 -2.88 7.77 7.89
CA PHE A 35 -3.80 7.91 9.02
C PHE A 35 -3.36 9.04 9.98
N PRO A 36 -4.27 9.88 10.50
CA PRO A 36 -5.74 9.86 10.36
C PRO A 36 -6.28 10.61 9.12
N MET A 37 -5.43 11.18 8.28
CA MET A 37 -5.81 12.06 7.17
C MET A 37 -6.29 11.32 5.91
N HIS A 38 -6.60 10.04 6.02
CA HIS A 38 -6.98 9.13 4.94
C HIS A 38 -8.44 9.20 4.50
N ILE A 39 -9.31 9.92 5.21
CA ILE A 39 -10.79 9.86 5.08
C ILE A 39 -11.28 10.17 3.65
N TRP A 40 -10.54 10.98 2.90
CA TRP A 40 -10.86 11.32 1.52
C TRP A 40 -10.67 10.14 0.53
N LEU A 41 -9.70 9.24 0.81
CA LEU A 41 -9.27 8.20 -0.12
C LEU A 41 -10.39 7.19 -0.46
N PRO A 42 -11.11 6.58 0.51
CA PRO A 42 -12.20 5.65 0.20
C PRO A 42 -13.34 6.31 -0.58
N ARG A 43 -13.64 7.57 -0.31
CA ARG A 43 -14.64 8.34 -1.05
C ARG A 43 -14.18 8.61 -2.47
N ALA A 44 -12.96 9.11 -2.65
CA ALA A 44 -12.39 9.37 -3.97
C ALA A 44 -12.40 8.12 -4.86
N TYR A 45 -11.98 6.96 -4.34
CA TYR A 45 -11.94 5.72 -5.11
C TYR A 45 -13.33 5.19 -5.47
N ALA A 46 -14.31 5.36 -4.58
CA ALA A 46 -15.68 4.91 -4.82
C ALA A 46 -16.37 5.68 -5.95
N TYR A 47 -16.14 7.00 -6.02
CA TYR A 47 -16.79 7.88 -7.00
C TYR A 47 -15.99 8.08 -8.29
N ALA A 48 -14.69 7.83 -8.29
CA ALA A 48 -13.86 7.96 -9.48
C ALA A 48 -14.25 6.94 -10.57
N PRO A 49 -14.15 7.31 -11.84
CA PRO A 49 -14.20 6.36 -12.94
C PRO A 49 -13.24 5.21 -12.72
N SER A 50 -13.60 4.00 -13.15
CA SER A 50 -12.86 2.80 -12.80
C SER A 50 -11.38 2.84 -13.21
N ALA A 51 -11.07 3.35 -14.42
CA ALA A 51 -9.69 3.52 -14.87
C ALA A 51 -8.89 4.50 -13.99
N VAL A 52 -9.54 5.59 -13.55
CA VAL A 52 -8.92 6.57 -12.63
C VAL A 52 -8.66 5.92 -11.27
N SER A 53 -9.58 5.08 -10.77
CA SER A 53 -9.37 4.35 -9.50
C SER A 53 -8.16 3.42 -9.57
N VAL A 54 -7.93 2.73 -10.71
CA VAL A 54 -6.74 1.90 -10.93
C VAL A 54 -5.47 2.74 -10.85
N LEU A 55 -5.42 3.87 -11.59
CA LEU A 55 -4.26 4.75 -11.61
C LEU A 55 -3.97 5.35 -10.24
N LEU A 56 -4.97 5.88 -9.55
CA LEU A 56 -4.81 6.45 -8.22
C LEU A 56 -4.32 5.40 -7.21
N ALA A 57 -4.87 4.19 -7.26
CA ALA A 57 -4.49 3.11 -6.36
C ALA A 57 -3.07 2.59 -6.62
N ALA A 58 -2.65 2.53 -7.89
CA ALA A 58 -1.33 2.05 -8.26
C ALA A 58 -0.22 3.09 -8.01
N THR A 59 -0.43 4.38 -8.29
CA THR A 59 0.66 5.37 -8.41
C THR A 59 0.57 6.57 -7.49
N ALA A 60 -0.57 7.25 -7.41
CA ALA A 60 -0.67 8.58 -6.81
C ALA A 60 -0.22 8.64 -5.33
N THR A 61 -0.69 7.71 -4.50
CA THR A 61 -0.29 7.64 -3.09
C THR A 61 1.19 7.29 -2.92
N LYS A 62 1.76 6.46 -3.83
CA LYS A 62 3.16 6.04 -3.80
C LYS A 62 4.10 7.19 -4.10
N ALA A 63 3.76 8.01 -5.10
CA ALA A 63 4.51 9.23 -5.40
C ALA A 63 4.58 10.16 -4.17
N SER A 64 3.47 10.32 -3.45
CA SER A 64 3.44 11.13 -2.23
C SER A 64 4.26 10.51 -1.08
N LEU A 65 4.24 9.17 -0.92
CA LEU A 65 5.07 8.47 0.05
C LEU A 65 6.56 8.56 -0.28
N TYR A 66 6.92 8.52 -1.57
CA TYR A 66 8.30 8.76 -1.99
C TYR A 66 8.76 10.18 -1.66
N ILE A 67 7.91 11.20 -1.88
CA ILE A 67 8.21 12.58 -1.49
C ILE A 67 8.37 12.68 0.04
N LEU A 68 7.53 11.99 0.82
CA LEU A 68 7.66 11.92 2.28
C LEU A 68 9.04 11.38 2.69
N ALA A 69 9.46 10.25 2.11
CA ALA A 69 10.77 9.67 2.37
C ALA A 69 11.92 10.63 1.98
N ARG A 70 11.80 11.30 0.81
CA ARG A 70 12.78 12.30 0.37
C ARG A 70 12.93 13.46 1.34
N ILE A 71 11.85 13.94 1.90
CA ILE A 71 11.88 15.05 2.86
C ILE A 71 12.48 14.60 4.18
N LEU A 72 12.04 13.44 4.71
CA LEU A 72 12.52 12.92 5.98
C LEU A 72 14.02 12.56 5.97
N PHE A 73 14.53 12.01 4.86
CA PHE A 73 15.86 11.43 4.82
C PHE A 73 16.89 12.19 3.96
N SER A 74 16.43 13.06 3.04
CA SER A 74 17.37 13.79 2.17
C SER A 74 17.41 15.30 2.42
N VAL A 75 16.33 15.90 2.92
CA VAL A 75 16.26 17.33 3.21
C VAL A 75 16.64 17.60 4.66
N PHE A 76 16.12 16.77 5.57
CA PHE A 76 16.42 16.81 6.99
C PHE A 76 17.31 15.59 7.32
N ASP A 77 18.34 15.80 8.12
CA ASP A 77 19.23 14.72 8.54
C ASP A 77 18.50 13.78 9.51
N ILE A 78 18.61 12.45 9.29
CA ILE A 78 18.04 11.44 10.20
C ILE A 78 18.64 11.52 11.62
N ALA A 79 19.87 12.05 11.76
CA ALA A 79 20.49 12.29 13.05
C ALA A 79 19.90 13.51 13.80
N ASP A 80 19.04 14.31 13.16
CA ASP A 80 18.39 15.45 13.79
C ASP A 80 17.32 14.97 14.78
N ASN A 81 17.36 15.49 16.00
CA ASN A 81 16.37 15.20 17.04
C ASN A 81 14.94 15.48 16.60
N LEU A 82 14.70 16.50 15.74
CA LEU A 82 13.38 16.78 15.19
C LEU A 82 12.86 15.60 14.38
N ILE A 83 13.70 15.01 13.53
CA ILE A 83 13.34 13.87 12.70
C ILE A 83 13.17 12.63 13.54
N ILE A 84 14.10 12.30 14.42
CA ILE A 84 14.02 11.15 15.34
C ILE A 84 12.70 11.21 16.12
N ASN A 85 12.39 12.36 16.71
CA ASN A 85 11.16 12.55 17.48
C ASN A 85 9.91 12.42 16.60
N THR A 86 9.93 12.98 15.38
CA THR A 86 8.80 12.87 14.45
C THR A 86 8.58 11.42 14.03
N LEU A 87 9.63 10.68 13.71
CA LEU A 87 9.54 9.27 13.33
C LEU A 87 9.02 8.41 14.49
N SER A 88 9.63 8.55 15.67
CA SER A 88 9.34 7.68 16.82
C SER A 88 8.03 8.01 17.52
N TYR A 89 7.71 9.28 17.72
CA TYR A 89 6.54 9.69 18.53
C TYR A 89 5.30 10.02 17.70
N ILE A 90 5.44 10.28 16.40
CA ILE A 90 4.29 10.65 15.56
C ILE A 90 4.06 9.57 14.49
N ILE A 91 5.03 9.32 13.60
CA ILE A 91 4.80 8.47 12.43
C ILE A 91 4.67 7.00 12.83
N LEU A 92 5.49 6.49 13.75
CA LEU A 92 5.44 5.10 14.19
C LEU A 92 4.08 4.71 14.79
N PRO A 93 3.54 5.40 15.82
CA PRO A 93 2.24 5.04 16.38
C PRO A 93 1.09 5.24 15.38
N LEU A 94 1.11 6.29 14.57
CA LEU A 94 0.09 6.50 13.53
C LEU A 94 0.11 5.39 12.47
N SER A 95 1.30 4.89 12.12
CA SER A 95 1.46 3.77 11.18
C SER A 95 0.87 2.47 11.72
N ILE A 96 1.10 2.19 13.00
CA ILE A 96 0.53 1.01 13.67
C ILE A 96 -0.99 1.12 13.70
N ILE A 97 -1.53 2.27 14.11
CA ILE A 97 -2.98 2.51 14.12
C ILE A 97 -3.55 2.36 12.70
N ALA A 98 -2.87 2.89 11.67
CA ALA A 98 -3.28 2.77 10.27
C ALA A 98 -3.43 1.31 9.81
N MET A 99 -2.46 0.45 10.17
CA MET A 99 -2.47 -0.97 9.83
C MET A 99 -3.73 -1.67 10.35
N PHE A 100 -4.10 -1.42 11.60
CA PHE A 100 -5.27 -2.04 12.22
C PHE A 100 -6.57 -1.33 11.83
N ALA A 101 -6.65 -0.01 11.93
CA ALA A 101 -7.84 0.74 11.59
C ALA A 101 -8.25 0.53 10.13
N GLY A 102 -7.30 0.61 9.19
CA GLY A 102 -7.56 0.35 7.78
C GLY A 102 -8.07 -1.06 7.51
N THR A 103 -7.49 -2.07 8.19
CA THR A 103 -7.93 -3.46 8.07
C THR A 103 -9.33 -3.66 8.66
N ILE A 104 -9.59 -3.13 9.86
CA ILE A 104 -10.89 -3.23 10.51
C ILE A 104 -11.98 -2.54 9.68
N MET A 105 -11.72 -1.33 9.19
CA MET A 105 -12.65 -0.61 8.30
C MET A 105 -12.93 -1.41 7.01
N ALA A 106 -11.91 -2.07 6.43
CA ALA A 106 -12.09 -2.92 5.26
C ALA A 106 -12.98 -4.14 5.56
N VAL A 107 -12.86 -4.75 6.75
CA VAL A 107 -13.70 -5.89 7.17
C VAL A 107 -15.19 -5.52 7.22
N TYR A 108 -15.55 -4.33 7.67
CA TYR A 108 -16.94 -3.90 7.80
C TYR A 108 -17.52 -3.23 6.55
N GLU A 109 -16.67 -2.87 5.59
CA GLU A 109 -17.14 -2.19 4.37
C GLU A 109 -17.85 -3.15 3.43
N LYS A 110 -18.91 -2.66 2.77
CA LYS A 110 -19.72 -3.42 1.81
C LYS A 110 -19.47 -3.02 0.35
N ASP A 111 -19.06 -1.79 0.10
CA ASP A 111 -18.64 -1.31 -1.22
C ASP A 111 -17.21 -1.78 -1.51
N ILE A 112 -17.02 -2.50 -2.60
CA ILE A 112 -15.73 -3.15 -2.89
C ILE A 112 -14.61 -2.15 -3.17
N LYS A 113 -14.89 -1.05 -3.86
CA LYS A 113 -13.89 -0.01 -4.11
C LYS A 113 -13.47 0.66 -2.80
N ARG A 114 -14.41 0.91 -1.90
CA ARG A 114 -14.13 1.47 -0.57
C ARG A 114 -13.39 0.47 0.32
N LEU A 115 -13.76 -0.81 0.27
CA LEU A 115 -13.07 -1.88 0.97
C LEU A 115 -11.61 -1.95 0.54
N LEU A 116 -11.34 -1.98 -0.76
CA LEU A 116 -9.98 -1.96 -1.30
C LEU A 116 -9.24 -0.65 -0.98
N ALA A 117 -9.94 0.47 -0.86
CA ALA A 117 -9.32 1.73 -0.43
C ALA A 117 -8.92 1.70 1.04
N HIS A 118 -9.77 1.21 1.95
CA HIS A 118 -9.43 1.02 3.36
C HIS A 118 -8.26 0.04 3.52
N SER A 119 -8.24 -1.06 2.76
CA SER A 119 -7.08 -1.94 2.75
C SER A 119 -5.81 -1.25 2.21
N SER A 120 -5.91 -0.23 1.34
CA SER A 120 -4.75 0.59 0.94
C SER A 120 -4.25 1.46 2.09
N VAL A 121 -5.13 1.99 2.94
CA VAL A 121 -4.73 2.74 4.16
C VAL A 121 -3.90 1.85 5.08
N ALA A 122 -4.30 0.60 5.28
CA ALA A 122 -3.51 -0.37 6.05
C ALA A 122 -2.12 -0.59 5.44
N GLN A 123 -2.02 -0.75 4.12
CA GLN A 123 -0.74 -0.95 3.44
C GLN A 123 0.14 0.32 3.43
N ILE A 124 -0.46 1.50 3.38
CA ILE A 124 0.26 2.76 3.61
C ILE A 124 0.85 2.77 5.03
N GLY A 125 0.11 2.25 6.01
CA GLY A 125 0.61 2.03 7.37
C GLY A 125 1.89 1.20 7.41
N TYR A 126 1.99 0.09 6.65
CA TYR A 126 3.24 -0.69 6.56
C TYR A 126 4.40 0.10 5.96
N ILE A 127 4.14 0.91 4.92
CA ILE A 127 5.19 1.72 4.28
C ILE A 127 5.69 2.81 5.24
N THR A 128 4.77 3.52 5.88
CA THR A 128 5.14 4.58 6.84
C THR A 128 5.77 4.01 8.10
N LEU A 129 5.40 2.80 8.53
CA LEU A 129 6.06 2.07 9.60
C LEU A 129 7.53 1.76 9.25
N ALA A 130 7.78 1.31 8.00
CA ALA A 130 9.14 1.07 7.51
C ALA A 130 9.99 2.34 7.57
N PHE A 131 9.43 3.47 7.18
CA PHE A 131 10.12 4.77 7.27
C PHE A 131 10.31 5.22 8.72
N ALA A 132 9.35 4.94 9.61
CA ALA A 132 9.42 5.32 11.01
C ALA A 132 10.50 4.56 11.80
N ILE A 133 10.85 3.34 11.41
CA ILE A 133 11.98 2.59 11.97
C ILE A 133 13.32 3.28 11.63
N GLY A 134 13.43 3.93 10.47
CA GLY A 134 14.52 4.83 10.12
C GLY A 134 15.85 4.17 9.76
N THR A 135 15.96 2.84 9.73
CA THR A 135 17.19 2.15 9.31
C THR A 135 17.25 2.01 7.78
N LYS A 136 18.46 1.88 7.21
CA LYS A 136 18.64 1.62 5.77
C LYS A 136 17.82 0.40 5.33
N ALA A 137 17.85 -0.68 6.09
CA ALA A 137 17.11 -1.91 5.80
C ALA A 137 15.60 -1.69 5.86
N SER A 138 15.09 -0.91 6.81
CA SER A 138 13.66 -0.65 6.92
C SER A 138 13.15 0.28 5.81
N VAL A 139 13.91 1.30 5.44
CA VAL A 139 13.57 2.19 4.33
C VAL A 139 13.55 1.42 3.00
N ALA A 140 14.54 0.53 2.78
CA ALA A 140 14.55 -0.39 1.63
C ALA A 140 13.29 -1.29 1.62
N ALA A 141 12.95 -1.89 2.77
CA ALA A 141 11.72 -2.68 2.92
C ALA A 141 10.45 -1.87 2.60
N GLY A 142 10.41 -0.60 2.99
CA GLY A 142 9.35 0.34 2.64
C GLY A 142 9.21 0.55 1.13
N PHE A 143 10.31 0.71 0.39
CA PHE A 143 10.30 0.84 -1.07
C PHE A 143 9.92 -0.46 -1.76
N ILE A 144 10.42 -1.62 -1.31
CA ILE A 144 10.00 -2.94 -1.79
C ILE A 144 8.48 -3.08 -1.62
N HIS A 145 7.95 -2.73 -0.43
CA HIS A 145 6.52 -2.82 -0.18
C HIS A 145 5.71 -1.82 -1.03
N MET A 146 6.23 -0.64 -1.25
CA MET A 146 5.59 0.39 -2.10
C MET A 146 5.44 -0.08 -3.55
N PHE A 147 6.49 -0.70 -4.13
CA PHE A 147 6.47 -1.27 -5.47
C PHE A 147 5.48 -2.44 -5.57
N ASN A 148 5.61 -3.43 -4.70
CA ASN A 148 4.77 -4.63 -4.71
C ASN A 148 3.28 -4.28 -4.46
N HIS A 149 3.01 -3.35 -3.54
CA HIS A 149 1.67 -2.86 -3.29
C HIS A 149 1.08 -2.12 -4.51
N ALA A 150 1.89 -1.42 -5.30
CA ALA A 150 1.43 -0.78 -6.54
C ALA A 150 0.93 -1.82 -7.55
N LEU A 151 1.68 -2.90 -7.77
CA LEU A 151 1.29 -4.01 -8.65
C LEU A 151 0.02 -4.69 -8.15
N ILE A 152 -0.02 -5.07 -6.87
CA ILE A 152 -1.16 -5.78 -6.28
C ILE A 152 -2.43 -4.93 -6.38
N LYS A 153 -2.37 -3.65 -6.02
CA LYS A 153 -3.55 -2.77 -6.06
C LYS A 153 -3.98 -2.44 -7.48
N GLY A 154 -3.02 -2.24 -8.38
CA GLY A 154 -3.32 -2.08 -9.80
C GLY A 154 -4.14 -3.24 -10.33
N ALA A 155 -3.71 -4.48 -10.07
CA ALA A 155 -4.41 -5.69 -10.47
C ALA A 155 -5.79 -5.82 -9.81
N LEU A 156 -5.90 -5.65 -8.48
CA LEU A 156 -7.17 -5.77 -7.77
C LEU A 156 -8.20 -4.74 -8.25
N PHE A 157 -7.81 -3.47 -8.41
CA PHE A 157 -8.72 -2.46 -8.95
C PHE A 157 -9.06 -2.69 -10.42
N MET A 158 -8.12 -3.25 -11.22
CA MET A 158 -8.40 -3.61 -12.61
C MET A 158 -9.39 -4.78 -12.69
N ALA A 159 -9.28 -5.79 -11.83
CA ALA A 159 -10.26 -6.88 -11.74
C ALA A 159 -11.66 -6.36 -11.37
N ILE A 160 -11.75 -5.45 -10.38
CA ILE A 160 -13.03 -4.82 -10.02
C ILE A 160 -13.55 -3.91 -11.14
N THR A 161 -12.65 -3.27 -11.91
CA THR A 161 -13.03 -2.50 -13.10
C THR A 161 -13.68 -3.39 -14.15
N SER A 162 -13.09 -4.56 -14.43
CA SER A 162 -13.66 -5.56 -15.34
C SER A 162 -15.07 -5.95 -14.91
N ILE A 163 -15.27 -6.25 -13.63
CA ILE A 163 -16.58 -6.60 -13.08
C ILE A 163 -17.57 -5.41 -13.15
N SER A 164 -17.12 -4.20 -12.79
CA SER A 164 -17.96 -3.00 -12.76
C SER A 164 -18.51 -2.62 -14.13
N PHE A 165 -17.77 -2.94 -15.19
CA PHE A 165 -18.19 -2.71 -16.57
C PHE A 165 -19.48 -3.47 -16.92
N TYR A 166 -19.66 -4.66 -16.36
CA TYR A 166 -20.86 -5.47 -16.58
C TYR A 166 -22.00 -5.15 -15.62
N ILE A 167 -21.67 -4.83 -14.35
CA ILE A 167 -22.70 -4.53 -13.35
C ILE A 167 -23.37 -3.18 -13.62
N GLN A 168 -22.66 -2.20 -14.21
CA GLN A 168 -23.11 -0.83 -14.49
C GLN A 168 -23.67 -0.08 -13.26
N LYS A 169 -23.37 -0.55 -12.06
CA LYS A 169 -23.79 -0.03 -10.75
C LYS A 169 -22.60 -0.09 -9.80
N ARG A 170 -22.79 0.45 -8.61
CA ARG A 170 -21.80 0.29 -7.52
C ARG A 170 -21.56 -1.19 -7.25
N VAL A 171 -20.28 -1.58 -7.21
CA VAL A 171 -19.88 -2.96 -6.93
C VAL A 171 -19.87 -3.17 -5.43
N THR A 172 -20.83 -3.95 -4.94
CA THR A 172 -20.99 -4.30 -3.52
C THR A 172 -20.85 -5.82 -3.34
N LEU A 173 -20.53 -6.27 -2.13
CA LEU A 173 -20.45 -7.70 -1.82
C LEU A 173 -21.71 -8.47 -2.28
N SER A 174 -22.89 -7.85 -2.14
CA SER A 174 -24.14 -8.51 -2.50
C SER A 174 -24.40 -8.66 -4.01
N ASN A 175 -23.81 -7.81 -4.85
CA ASN A 175 -23.96 -7.93 -6.31
C ASN A 175 -22.74 -8.57 -7.00
N LEU A 176 -21.72 -8.97 -6.23
CA LEU A 176 -20.64 -9.83 -6.69
C LEU A 176 -21.01 -11.32 -6.74
N SER A 177 -22.13 -11.72 -6.10
CA SER A 177 -22.45 -13.13 -5.87
C SER A 177 -22.38 -13.98 -7.14
N GLY A 178 -21.45 -14.93 -7.18
CA GLY A 178 -21.25 -15.90 -8.24
C GLY A 178 -20.63 -15.39 -9.54
N LEU A 179 -20.28 -14.10 -9.64
CA LEU A 179 -19.72 -13.53 -10.87
C LEU A 179 -18.35 -14.11 -11.23
N GLY A 180 -17.61 -14.62 -10.26
CA GLY A 180 -16.32 -15.30 -10.53
C GLY A 180 -16.45 -16.52 -11.44
N ARG A 181 -17.60 -17.20 -11.42
CA ARG A 181 -17.87 -18.35 -12.33
C ARG A 181 -18.13 -17.88 -13.75
N ALA A 182 -18.74 -16.70 -13.92
CA ALA A 182 -18.98 -16.11 -15.24
C ALA A 182 -17.75 -15.38 -15.81
N MET A 183 -16.76 -15.04 -14.95
CA MET A 183 -15.54 -14.32 -15.30
C MET A 183 -14.30 -15.05 -14.70
N PRO A 184 -13.98 -16.26 -15.17
CA PRO A 184 -12.99 -17.13 -14.52
C PRO A 184 -11.57 -16.55 -14.57
N ILE A 185 -11.16 -15.87 -15.65
CA ILE A 185 -9.84 -15.29 -15.79
C ILE A 185 -9.68 -14.12 -14.80
N THR A 186 -10.65 -13.22 -14.79
CA THR A 186 -10.66 -12.08 -13.83
C THR A 186 -10.67 -12.58 -12.40
N PHE A 187 -11.44 -13.64 -12.10
CA PHE A 187 -11.49 -14.22 -10.76
C PHE A 187 -10.15 -14.85 -10.35
N PHE A 188 -9.52 -15.63 -11.22
CA PHE A 188 -8.21 -16.23 -10.96
C PHE A 188 -7.15 -15.17 -10.61
N CYS A 189 -7.06 -14.11 -11.42
CA CYS A 189 -6.16 -13.00 -11.16
C CYS A 189 -6.47 -12.28 -9.84
N PHE A 190 -7.77 -12.07 -9.57
CA PHE A 190 -8.23 -11.46 -8.32
C PHE A 190 -7.80 -12.27 -7.09
N VAL A 191 -7.94 -13.61 -7.14
CA VAL A 191 -7.53 -14.49 -6.04
C VAL A 191 -6.03 -14.42 -5.81
N ILE A 192 -5.20 -14.56 -6.86
CA ILE A 192 -3.74 -14.49 -6.73
C ILE A 192 -3.31 -13.16 -6.11
N CYS A 193 -3.84 -12.04 -6.61
CA CYS A 193 -3.49 -10.72 -6.09
C CYS A 193 -4.03 -10.49 -4.67
N SER A 194 -5.16 -11.09 -4.30
CA SER A 194 -5.68 -11.09 -2.93
C SER A 194 -4.77 -11.87 -1.98
N LEU A 195 -4.33 -13.04 -2.38
CA LEU A 195 -3.37 -13.86 -1.61
C LEU A 195 -2.03 -13.14 -1.47
N SER A 196 -1.58 -12.45 -2.51
CA SER A 196 -0.40 -11.60 -2.46
C SER A 196 -0.56 -10.44 -1.48
N LEU A 197 -1.72 -9.79 -1.44
CA LEU A 197 -2.00 -8.73 -0.47
C LEU A 197 -1.96 -9.25 0.97
N ALA A 198 -2.45 -10.47 1.21
CA ALA A 198 -2.32 -11.17 2.49
C ALA A 198 -0.86 -11.48 2.83
N GLY A 199 -0.01 -11.67 1.83
CA GLY A 199 1.40 -12.03 2.00
C GLY A 199 1.64 -13.54 1.96
N LEU A 200 0.97 -14.24 1.05
CA LEU A 200 1.20 -15.68 0.85
C LEU A 200 2.56 -15.91 0.18
N PRO A 201 3.34 -16.94 0.59
CA PRO A 201 4.58 -17.32 -0.09
C PRO A 201 4.42 -17.43 -1.61
N LEU A 202 5.50 -17.26 -2.34
CA LEU A 202 5.58 -17.22 -3.82
C LEU A 202 4.92 -15.99 -4.47
N THR A 203 4.59 -14.97 -3.69
CA THR A 203 4.02 -13.72 -4.21
C THR A 203 4.85 -12.51 -3.81
N ALA A 204 4.78 -11.44 -4.60
CA ALA A 204 5.50 -10.20 -4.33
C ALA A 204 5.15 -9.59 -2.96
N GLY A 205 3.89 -9.73 -2.51
CA GLY A 205 3.46 -9.24 -1.20
C GLY A 205 4.13 -9.93 -0.02
N PHE A 206 4.44 -11.22 -0.15
CA PHE A 206 5.21 -11.97 0.85
C PHE A 206 6.62 -11.41 1.01
N ILE A 207 7.32 -11.20 -0.11
CA ILE A 207 8.69 -10.68 -0.10
C ILE A 207 8.76 -9.35 0.66
N SER A 208 7.90 -8.41 0.34
CA SER A 208 7.92 -7.09 0.98
C SER A 208 7.64 -7.16 2.49
N LYS A 209 6.71 -8.00 2.93
CA LYS A 209 6.43 -8.18 4.36
C LYS A 209 7.58 -8.90 5.08
N LEU A 210 8.20 -9.88 4.44
CA LEU A 210 9.36 -10.58 4.97
C LEU A 210 10.52 -9.62 5.22
N TYR A 211 10.84 -8.75 4.26
CA TYR A 211 11.88 -7.73 4.42
C TYR A 211 11.54 -6.74 5.54
N LEU A 212 10.27 -6.33 5.65
CA LEU A 212 9.82 -5.44 6.72
C LEU A 212 9.95 -6.09 8.10
N ILE A 213 9.58 -7.37 8.23
CA ILE A 213 9.73 -8.15 9.47
C ILE A 213 11.21 -8.28 9.83
N LYS A 214 12.08 -8.66 8.87
CA LYS A 214 13.53 -8.75 9.08
C LYS A 214 14.11 -7.42 9.56
N ALA A 215 13.76 -6.32 8.90
CA ALA A 215 14.24 -4.99 9.27
C ALA A 215 13.73 -4.56 10.66
N SER A 216 12.51 -4.92 11.04
CA SER A 216 11.97 -4.65 12.37
C SER A 216 12.72 -5.41 13.46
N ILE A 217 13.02 -6.70 13.25
CA ILE A 217 13.78 -7.53 14.19
C ILE A 217 15.21 -7.00 14.34
N SER A 218 15.86 -6.62 13.23
CA SER A 218 17.23 -6.07 13.24
C SER A 218 17.33 -4.72 13.94
N ALA A 219 16.22 -4.03 14.15
CA ALA A 219 16.11 -2.77 14.89
C ALA A 219 15.59 -2.98 16.33
N ASP A 220 15.79 -4.17 16.91
CA ASP A 220 15.32 -4.57 18.24
C ASP A 220 13.79 -4.42 18.44
N GLY A 221 13.05 -4.36 17.33
CA GLY A 221 11.60 -4.18 17.29
C GLY A 221 10.82 -5.49 17.12
N LEU A 222 11.12 -6.55 17.87
CA LEU A 222 10.37 -7.83 17.79
C LEU A 222 8.86 -7.64 17.94
N TRP A 223 8.42 -6.74 18.81
CA TRP A 223 7.01 -6.42 19.00
C TRP A 223 6.36 -5.81 17.74
N ILE A 224 7.13 -5.02 16.97
CA ILE A 224 6.68 -4.46 15.67
C ILE A 224 6.46 -5.61 14.68
N ALA A 225 7.40 -6.55 14.60
CA ALA A 225 7.28 -7.72 13.73
C ALA A 225 6.02 -8.55 14.06
N ILE A 226 5.70 -8.74 15.35
CA ILE A 226 4.47 -9.41 15.80
C ILE A 226 3.22 -8.64 15.34
N LEU A 227 3.20 -7.31 15.46
CA LEU A 227 2.08 -6.49 15.01
C LEU A 227 1.89 -6.55 13.49
N ILE A 228 2.98 -6.59 12.71
CA ILE A 228 2.94 -6.78 11.25
C ILE A 228 2.27 -8.11 10.91
N LEU A 229 2.69 -9.20 11.53
CA LEU A 229 2.13 -10.54 11.32
C LEU A 229 0.64 -10.58 11.68
N PHE A 230 0.27 -10.03 12.83
CA PHE A 230 -1.11 -10.02 13.29
C PHE A 230 -2.03 -9.20 12.37
N SER A 231 -1.62 -8.00 12.00
CA SER A 231 -2.37 -7.16 11.05
C SER A 231 -2.48 -7.82 9.66
N SER A 232 -1.42 -8.53 9.23
CA SER A 232 -1.43 -9.30 7.99
C SER A 232 -2.43 -10.44 8.03
N ALA A 233 -2.49 -11.20 9.13
CA ALA A 233 -3.47 -12.27 9.33
C ALA A 233 -4.91 -11.72 9.33
N LEU A 234 -5.17 -10.59 9.98
CA LEU A 234 -6.48 -9.95 9.95
C LEU A 234 -6.93 -9.57 8.53
N SER A 235 -6.00 -9.25 7.64
CA SER A 235 -6.33 -8.89 6.26
C SER A 235 -6.99 -10.04 5.48
N VAL A 236 -6.75 -11.29 5.85
CA VAL A 236 -7.36 -12.48 5.24
C VAL A 236 -8.88 -12.43 5.37
N ILE A 237 -9.42 -11.84 6.45
CA ILE A 237 -10.88 -11.82 6.72
C ILE A 237 -11.63 -11.08 5.61
N TYR A 238 -11.22 -9.86 5.23
CA TYR A 238 -11.92 -9.10 4.18
C TYR A 238 -11.62 -9.66 2.78
N LEU A 239 -10.43 -10.22 2.56
CA LEU A 239 -10.09 -10.87 1.30
C LEU A 239 -10.93 -12.12 1.09
N TRP A 240 -11.09 -12.94 2.13
CA TRP A 240 -11.94 -14.12 2.09
C TRP A 240 -13.40 -13.78 1.78
N LYS A 241 -13.96 -12.75 2.42
CA LYS A 241 -15.31 -12.27 2.12
C LYS A 241 -15.53 -11.94 0.64
N MET A 242 -14.53 -11.33 -0.02
CA MET A 242 -14.63 -11.02 -1.44
C MET A 242 -14.54 -12.28 -2.31
N ILE A 243 -13.63 -13.20 -1.98
CA ILE A 243 -13.47 -14.48 -2.68
C ILE A 243 -14.73 -15.34 -2.52
N GLU A 244 -15.26 -15.43 -1.32
CA GLU A 244 -16.50 -16.12 -1.01
C GLU A 244 -17.68 -15.57 -1.83
N ALA A 245 -17.86 -14.25 -1.85
CA ALA A 245 -18.91 -13.62 -2.62
C ALA A 245 -18.78 -13.89 -4.12
N LEU A 246 -17.57 -13.81 -4.66
CA LEU A 246 -17.31 -14.01 -6.10
C LEU A 246 -17.54 -15.46 -6.55
N TRP A 247 -17.20 -16.46 -5.72
CA TRP A 247 -17.15 -17.85 -6.17
C TRP A 247 -18.15 -18.76 -5.48
N LEU A 248 -18.28 -18.70 -4.13
CA LEU A 248 -19.05 -19.67 -3.36
C LEU A 248 -20.55 -19.35 -3.35
N GLN A 249 -20.92 -18.07 -3.42
CA GLN A 249 -22.30 -17.67 -3.47
C GLN A 249 -22.91 -17.98 -4.84
N GLN A 250 -24.20 -18.34 -4.86
CA GLN A 250 -24.90 -18.59 -6.11
C GLN A 250 -25.17 -17.27 -6.86
N PRO A 251 -25.00 -17.25 -8.17
CA PRO A 251 -25.36 -16.08 -8.97
C PRO A 251 -26.86 -15.82 -8.88
N ARG A 252 -27.26 -14.57 -8.74
CA ARG A 252 -28.67 -14.17 -8.66
C ARG A 252 -29.43 -14.37 -9.97
N LYS A 253 -28.73 -14.43 -11.09
CA LYS A 253 -29.23 -14.73 -12.43
C LYS A 253 -28.13 -15.49 -13.19
N GLU A 254 -28.52 -16.38 -14.08
CA GLU A 254 -27.56 -16.93 -15.04
C GLU A 254 -27.13 -15.81 -15.97
N ILE A 255 -25.86 -15.42 -15.85
CA ILE A 255 -25.27 -14.35 -16.65
C ILE A 255 -24.10 -14.97 -17.42
N ILE A 256 -24.23 -14.99 -18.74
CA ILE A 256 -23.12 -15.32 -19.62
C ILE A 256 -22.37 -14.01 -19.90
N ILE A 257 -21.14 -13.90 -19.40
CA ILE A 257 -20.28 -12.74 -19.60
C ILE A 257 -19.13 -13.13 -20.51
N LYS A 258 -18.95 -12.38 -21.58
CA LYS A 258 -17.74 -12.46 -22.41
C LYS A 258 -16.72 -11.46 -21.84
N GLU A 259 -15.66 -11.95 -21.21
CA GLU A 259 -14.62 -11.09 -20.65
C GLU A 259 -13.94 -10.27 -21.76
N ASN A 260 -13.69 -8.98 -21.50
CA ASN A 260 -13.03 -8.09 -22.46
C ASN A 260 -11.54 -8.42 -22.57
N PRO A 261 -11.04 -8.82 -23.77
CA PRO A 261 -9.66 -9.23 -23.96
C PRO A 261 -8.63 -8.18 -23.52
N THR A 262 -8.86 -6.93 -23.81
CA THR A 262 -7.95 -5.84 -23.45
C THR A 262 -7.75 -5.74 -21.96
N ILE A 263 -8.81 -5.92 -21.16
CA ILE A 263 -8.73 -5.83 -19.70
C ILE A 263 -8.10 -7.08 -19.11
N TYR A 264 -8.54 -8.29 -19.51
CA TYR A 264 -8.00 -9.50 -18.89
C TYR A 264 -6.55 -9.80 -19.30
N ILE A 265 -6.09 -9.43 -20.51
CA ILE A 265 -4.68 -9.57 -20.91
C ILE A 265 -3.80 -8.67 -20.03
N SER A 266 -4.19 -7.40 -19.87
CA SER A 266 -3.45 -6.48 -18.99
C SER A 266 -3.43 -6.99 -17.55
N LEU A 267 -4.54 -7.54 -17.07
CA LEU A 267 -4.67 -8.11 -15.74
C LEU A 267 -3.77 -9.35 -15.56
N LEU A 268 -3.71 -10.23 -16.56
CA LEU A 268 -2.82 -11.40 -16.58
C LEU A 268 -1.35 -10.98 -16.50
N ILE A 269 -0.95 -9.96 -17.28
CA ILE A 269 0.43 -9.45 -17.27
C ILE A 269 0.80 -8.97 -15.86
N ILE A 270 -0.03 -8.14 -15.23
CA ILE A 270 0.26 -7.62 -13.89
C ILE A 270 0.25 -8.75 -12.85
N THR A 271 -0.65 -9.72 -12.98
CA THR A 271 -0.72 -10.89 -12.10
C THR A 271 0.52 -11.78 -12.27
N PHE A 272 0.99 -11.97 -13.50
CA PHE A 272 2.23 -12.67 -13.77
C PHE A 272 3.42 -11.96 -13.13
N LEU A 273 3.53 -10.63 -13.28
CA LEU A 273 4.59 -9.85 -12.64
C LEU A 273 4.54 -9.97 -11.11
N ASN A 274 3.35 -10.09 -10.53
CA ASN A 274 3.19 -10.29 -9.10
C ASN A 274 3.76 -11.63 -8.61
N ILE A 275 3.59 -12.70 -9.40
CA ILE A 275 4.19 -14.01 -9.12
C ILE A 275 5.70 -13.95 -9.40
N TYR A 276 6.10 -13.38 -10.54
CA TYR A 276 7.50 -13.26 -10.93
C TYR A 276 8.34 -12.59 -9.85
N PHE A 277 7.92 -11.40 -9.36
CA PHE A 277 8.62 -10.72 -8.27
C PHE A 277 8.44 -11.38 -6.90
N GLY A 278 7.58 -12.39 -6.79
CA GLY A 278 7.50 -13.27 -5.63
C GLY A 278 8.52 -14.41 -5.65
N LEU A 279 8.94 -14.82 -6.85
CA LEU A 279 9.94 -15.87 -7.08
C LEU A 279 11.35 -15.29 -7.21
N ASP A 280 11.50 -14.25 -8.02
CA ASP A 280 12.75 -13.51 -8.20
C ASP A 280 12.53 -12.03 -7.83
N ALA A 281 12.93 -11.68 -6.62
CA ALA A 281 12.82 -10.34 -6.09
C ALA A 281 14.11 -9.51 -6.29
N SER A 282 15.15 -10.04 -6.90
CA SER A 282 16.49 -9.43 -6.99
C SER A 282 16.41 -7.99 -7.50
N PHE A 283 15.77 -7.76 -8.64
CA PHE A 283 15.61 -6.43 -9.22
C PHE A 283 14.97 -5.42 -8.25
N VAL A 284 13.88 -5.80 -7.59
CA VAL A 284 13.14 -4.92 -6.68
C VAL A 284 13.93 -4.65 -5.42
N VAL A 285 14.58 -5.68 -4.88
CA VAL A 285 15.39 -5.60 -3.67
C VAL A 285 16.62 -4.73 -3.89
N ASP A 286 17.39 -4.99 -4.95
CA ASP A 286 18.64 -4.27 -5.25
C ASP A 286 18.35 -2.78 -5.52
N SER A 287 17.34 -2.48 -6.38
CA SER A 287 16.94 -1.10 -6.67
C SER A 287 16.44 -0.36 -5.43
N SER A 288 15.69 -1.04 -4.55
CA SER A 288 15.17 -0.44 -3.32
C SER A 288 16.26 -0.22 -2.28
N THR A 289 17.23 -1.13 -2.20
CA THR A 289 18.39 -1.02 -1.30
C THR A 289 19.29 0.13 -1.74
N GLU A 290 19.60 0.23 -3.04
CA GLU A 290 20.38 1.34 -3.58
C GLU A 290 19.68 2.69 -3.35
N ALA A 291 18.35 2.75 -3.55
CA ALA A 291 17.57 3.94 -3.26
C ALA A 291 17.61 4.33 -1.77
N ALA A 292 17.50 3.35 -0.86
CA ALA A 292 17.57 3.59 0.57
C ALA A 292 18.97 4.03 1.02
N GLU A 293 20.04 3.45 0.46
CA GLU A 293 21.42 3.86 0.73
C GLU A 293 21.68 5.30 0.32
N LYS A 294 21.18 5.70 -0.86
CA LYS A 294 21.29 7.09 -1.34
C LYS A 294 20.49 8.07 -0.48
N LEU A 295 19.39 7.65 0.11
CA LEU A 295 18.54 8.52 0.93
C LEU A 295 19.04 8.65 2.37
N VAL A 296 19.42 7.53 2.99
CA VAL A 296 19.82 7.46 4.41
C VAL A 296 21.34 7.60 4.56
N GLY A 297 22.10 7.41 3.49
CA GLY A 297 23.57 7.46 3.49
C GLY A 297 24.18 8.84 3.18
N VAL A 298 23.37 9.86 2.91
CA VAL A 298 23.84 11.24 2.59
C VAL A 298 24.22 12.04 3.86
N SER A 299 24.05 11.47 5.06
CA SER A 299 24.61 12.06 6.26
C SER A 299 26.15 11.94 6.24
N LYS A 300 26.81 12.91 5.63
CA LYS A 300 28.24 13.20 5.84
C LYS A 300 28.41 14.15 7.00
#